data_ebec1392e115f1f295d3943a5ffe931f
#
_entry.id   ebec1392e115f1f295d3943a5ffe931f
#
_cell.length_a   1.000
_cell.length_b   1.000
_cell.length_c   1.000
_cell.angle_alpha   90.00
_cell.angle_beta   90.00
_cell.angle_gamma   90.00
#
_symmetry.space_group_name_H-M   'P 1'
#
loop_
_entity.id
_entity.type
_entity.pdbx_description
1 polymer ?
#
loop_
_entity_poly.entity_id
_entity_poly.type
_entity_poly.pdbx_seq_one_letter_code
_entity_poly.pdbx_strand_id
1 'polypeptide(L)'
;MKKLFDEIPCLEGERIILKKITENDREALQEMGYRKNIYRYEPSYLLEQQYTDMDQLLHDLYGEYFEKKQNLFLGIYLMEKPSDLCGLAEFYDYRDHLHMVSIGVRLREQYWRSGIGTEAAKLMADYLFEETDIEIITASTMSDNKAAARSLEKNGFITSYTVHKEDWGYDEPTEAYRWFL
;
A
#
# COMPACT_ATOMS: atom_id res chain seq x y z
N MET A 1 9.68 -8.88 19.44
CA MET A 1 9.10 -7.98 18.42
C MET A 1 7.61 -8.25 18.34
N LYS A 2 6.80 -7.24 18.04
CA LYS A 2 5.34 -7.40 17.88
C LYS A 2 5.00 -8.05 16.55
N LYS A 3 3.77 -8.53 16.39
CA LYS A 3 3.24 -8.97 15.10
C LYS A 3 2.64 -7.78 14.35
N LEU A 4 2.65 -7.84 13.02
CA LEU A 4 2.13 -6.77 12.17
C LEU A 4 0.67 -6.37 12.51
N PHE A 5 -0.17 -7.34 12.88
CA PHE A 5 -1.58 -7.11 13.19
C PHE A 5 -1.89 -7.01 14.69
N ASP A 6 -0.90 -6.76 15.55
CA ASP A 6 -1.14 -6.50 16.97
C ASP A 6 -1.75 -5.11 17.23
N GLU A 7 -1.42 -4.14 16.37
CA GLU A 7 -1.96 -2.78 16.42
C GLU A 7 -1.96 -2.11 15.04
N ILE A 8 -2.71 -1.01 14.91
CA ILE A 8 -2.67 -0.15 13.73
C ILE A 8 -1.61 0.92 13.99
N PRO A 9 -0.46 0.90 13.29
CA PRO A 9 0.64 1.81 13.60
C PRO A 9 0.38 3.24 13.13
N CYS A 10 1.12 4.17 13.73
CA CYS A 10 1.26 5.55 13.26
C CYS A 10 2.74 5.79 13.01
N LEU A 11 3.14 5.97 11.74
CA LEU A 11 4.52 6.04 11.31
C LEU A 11 4.85 7.47 10.86
N GLU A 12 5.77 8.12 11.56
CA GLU A 12 6.18 9.50 11.25
C GLU A 12 7.48 9.48 10.45
N GLY A 13 7.45 10.12 9.27
CA GLY A 13 8.59 10.32 8.40
C GLY A 13 9.12 11.75 8.42
N GLU A 14 9.94 12.08 7.44
CA GLU A 14 10.49 13.44 7.30
C GLU A 14 9.42 14.43 6.83
N ARG A 15 8.62 14.05 5.82
CA ARG A 15 7.61 14.91 5.20
C ARG A 15 6.19 14.36 5.32
N ILE A 16 6.05 13.08 5.63
CA ILE A 16 4.77 12.39 5.64
C ILE A 16 4.53 11.64 6.95
N ILE A 17 3.27 11.38 7.22
CA ILE A 17 2.81 10.50 8.28
C ILE A 17 1.89 9.44 7.68
N LEU A 18 2.11 8.18 8.05
CA LEU A 18 1.22 7.07 7.75
C LEU A 18 0.40 6.74 8.99
N LYS A 19 -0.91 6.87 8.91
CA LYS A 19 -1.79 6.66 10.06
C LYS A 19 -3.14 6.09 9.65
N LYS A 20 -3.90 5.65 10.64
CA LYS A 20 -5.27 5.18 10.45
C LYS A 20 -6.11 6.21 9.69
N ILE A 21 -6.84 5.75 8.66
CA ILE A 21 -7.80 6.53 7.90
C ILE A 21 -9.07 6.68 8.74
N THR A 22 -9.72 7.84 8.65
CA THR A 22 -10.91 8.17 9.44
C THR A 22 -12.06 8.58 8.53
N GLU A 23 -13.23 8.77 9.14
CA GLU A 23 -14.41 9.27 8.43
C GLU A 23 -14.23 10.67 7.80
N ASN A 24 -13.24 11.44 8.25
CA ASN A 24 -12.91 12.73 7.66
C ASN A 24 -12.28 12.60 6.26
N ASP A 25 -11.79 11.41 5.90
CA ASP A 25 -11.12 11.11 4.64
C ASP A 25 -12.08 10.56 3.56
N ARG A 26 -13.37 10.40 3.90
CA ARG A 26 -14.41 9.76 3.07
C ARG A 26 -14.49 10.33 1.65
N GLU A 27 -14.46 11.67 1.50
CA GLU A 27 -14.52 12.32 0.19
C GLU A 27 -13.29 12.02 -0.65
N ALA A 28 -12.10 12.03 -0.03
CA ALA A 28 -10.84 11.72 -0.71
C ALA A 28 -10.77 10.25 -1.14
N LEU A 29 -11.23 9.33 -0.29
CA LEU A 29 -11.33 7.90 -0.62
C LEU A 29 -12.29 7.66 -1.79
N GLN A 30 -13.47 8.29 -1.75
CA GLN A 30 -14.46 8.18 -2.80
C GLN A 30 -13.94 8.75 -4.13
N GLU A 31 -13.27 9.92 -4.08
CA GLU A 31 -12.62 10.51 -5.25
C GLU A 31 -11.57 9.55 -5.84
N MET A 32 -10.70 8.97 -5.00
CA MET A 32 -9.71 8.01 -5.45
C MET A 32 -10.36 6.83 -6.20
N GLY A 33 -11.40 6.23 -5.65
CA GLY A 33 -12.09 5.08 -6.26
C GLY A 33 -12.59 5.32 -7.67
N TYR A 34 -12.90 6.57 -8.04
CA TYR A 34 -13.36 6.95 -9.38
C TYR A 34 -12.24 7.38 -10.34
N ARG A 35 -11.00 7.56 -9.87
CA ARG A 35 -9.87 8.04 -10.68
C ARG A 35 -9.14 6.89 -11.36
N LYS A 36 -9.51 6.59 -12.61
CA LYS A 36 -8.91 5.49 -13.39
C LYS A 36 -7.39 5.54 -13.49
N ASN A 37 -6.79 6.73 -13.52
CA ASN A 37 -5.34 6.87 -13.64
C ASN A 37 -4.59 6.35 -12.41
N ILE A 38 -5.17 6.50 -11.21
CA ILE A 38 -4.58 5.99 -9.97
C ILE A 38 -4.42 4.46 -10.05
N TYR A 39 -5.40 3.79 -10.66
CA TYR A 39 -5.48 2.33 -10.76
C TYR A 39 -4.99 1.77 -12.09
N ARG A 40 -4.32 2.58 -12.91
CA ARG A 40 -3.83 2.13 -14.23
C ARG A 40 -2.92 0.90 -14.16
N TYR A 41 -2.16 0.78 -13.09
CA TYR A 41 -1.21 -0.31 -12.84
C TYR A 41 -1.55 -1.10 -11.57
N GLU A 42 -2.81 -1.08 -11.16
CA GLU A 42 -3.28 -1.71 -9.95
C GLU A 42 -4.33 -2.79 -10.25
N PRO A 43 -4.46 -3.79 -9.37
CA PRO A 43 -5.47 -4.82 -9.55
C PRO A 43 -6.89 -4.26 -9.63
N SER A 44 -7.71 -4.78 -10.51
CA SER A 44 -9.12 -4.37 -10.68
C SER A 44 -10.03 -4.78 -9.51
N TYR A 45 -9.52 -5.56 -8.56
CA TYR A 45 -10.26 -6.08 -7.40
C TYR A 45 -9.94 -5.37 -6.08
N LEU A 46 -9.26 -4.22 -6.11
CA LEU A 46 -8.91 -3.49 -4.89
C LEU A 46 -10.15 -3.06 -4.10
N LEU A 47 -10.10 -3.23 -2.79
CA LEU A 47 -11.25 -3.07 -1.89
C LEU A 47 -11.89 -1.69 -1.98
N GLU A 48 -11.09 -0.64 -1.96
CA GLU A 48 -11.58 0.74 -2.00
C GLU A 48 -12.33 1.10 -3.29
N GLN A 49 -12.16 0.33 -4.36
CA GLN A 49 -12.91 0.48 -5.60
C GLN A 49 -14.27 -0.23 -5.57
N GLN A 50 -14.44 -1.18 -4.66
CA GLN A 50 -15.63 -2.04 -4.61
C GLN A 50 -16.72 -1.47 -3.70
N TYR A 51 -16.38 -0.52 -2.84
CA TYR A 51 -17.30 0.10 -1.90
C TYR A 51 -17.88 1.40 -2.45
N THR A 52 -19.19 1.56 -2.30
CA THR A 52 -19.89 2.82 -2.56
C THR A 52 -20.10 3.61 -1.27
N ASP A 53 -20.12 2.92 -0.13
CA ASP A 53 -20.21 3.51 1.21
C ASP A 53 -18.83 3.47 1.87
N MET A 54 -18.21 4.64 2.06
CA MET A 54 -16.88 4.76 2.65
C MET A 54 -16.88 4.49 4.16
N ASP A 55 -17.97 4.69 4.86
CA ASP A 55 -18.07 4.34 6.27
C ASP A 55 -18.09 2.82 6.45
N GLN A 56 -18.79 2.12 5.57
CA GLN A 56 -18.76 0.65 5.56
C GLN A 56 -17.38 0.14 5.20
N LEU A 57 -16.69 0.74 4.20
CA LEU A 57 -15.32 0.40 3.86
C LEU A 57 -14.39 0.53 5.08
N LEU A 58 -14.41 1.67 5.78
CA LEU A 58 -13.56 1.89 6.96
C LEU A 58 -13.88 0.93 8.10
N HIS A 59 -15.17 0.66 8.33
CA HIS A 59 -15.59 -0.34 9.31
C HIS A 59 -15.01 -1.72 9.01
N ASP A 60 -15.08 -2.16 7.77
CA ASP A 60 -14.61 -3.47 7.36
C ASP A 60 -13.08 -3.57 7.33
N LEU A 61 -12.38 -2.51 6.86
CA LEU A 61 -10.92 -2.45 6.84
C LEU A 61 -10.31 -2.62 8.24
N TYR A 62 -10.85 -1.88 9.22
CA TYR A 62 -10.32 -1.88 10.59
C TYR A 62 -11.04 -2.85 11.55
N GLY A 63 -12.04 -3.55 11.06
CA GLY A 63 -12.72 -4.67 11.71
C GLY A 63 -12.29 -5.99 11.08
N GLU A 64 -13.15 -6.52 10.21
CA GLU A 64 -13.03 -7.89 9.66
C GLU A 64 -11.68 -8.16 8.97
N TYR A 65 -11.22 -7.26 8.10
CA TYR A 65 -9.98 -7.49 7.35
C TYR A 65 -8.75 -7.43 8.26
N PHE A 66 -8.74 -6.50 9.22
CA PHE A 66 -7.66 -6.40 10.20
C PHE A 66 -7.65 -7.61 11.15
N GLU A 67 -8.81 -7.98 11.72
CA GLU A 67 -8.94 -9.12 12.64
C GLU A 67 -8.56 -10.45 11.97
N LYS A 68 -8.93 -10.63 10.70
CA LYS A 68 -8.55 -11.80 9.90
C LYS A 68 -7.13 -11.73 9.33
N LYS A 69 -6.38 -10.67 9.62
CA LYS A 69 -5.00 -10.45 9.14
C LYS A 69 -4.90 -10.47 7.60
N GLN A 70 -5.91 -9.99 6.91
CA GLN A 70 -5.96 -9.98 5.45
C GLN A 70 -5.25 -8.77 4.86
N ASN A 71 -5.67 -7.57 5.31
CA ASN A 71 -5.12 -6.29 4.86
C ASN A 71 -5.02 -5.31 6.04
N LEU A 72 -3.96 -4.51 6.04
CA LEU A 72 -3.81 -3.36 6.91
C LEU A 72 -3.56 -2.13 6.04
N PHE A 73 -4.48 -1.16 6.12
CA PHE A 73 -4.38 0.10 5.39
C PHE A 73 -3.99 1.25 6.31
N LEU A 74 -3.10 2.10 5.80
CA LEU A 74 -2.81 3.40 6.39
C LEU A 74 -3.03 4.48 5.34
N GLY A 75 -3.58 5.61 5.73
CA GLY A 75 -3.59 6.81 4.92
C GLY A 75 -2.21 7.46 4.93
N ILE A 76 -1.82 8.03 3.81
CA ILE A 76 -0.59 8.80 3.64
C ILE A 76 -0.97 10.28 3.70
N TYR A 77 -0.35 11.06 4.58
CA TYR A 77 -0.61 12.48 4.76
C TYR A 77 0.69 13.27 4.79
N LEU A 78 0.66 14.53 4.35
CA LEU A 78 1.79 15.45 4.56
C LEU A 78 1.83 15.91 6.02
N MET A 79 3.02 15.98 6.62
CA MET A 79 3.18 16.51 7.98
C MET A 79 2.66 17.94 8.12
N GLU A 80 2.85 18.76 7.08
CA GLU A 80 2.37 20.15 7.03
C GLU A 80 0.86 20.26 6.83
N LYS A 81 0.20 19.18 6.36
CA LYS A 81 -1.24 19.14 6.08
C LYS A 81 -1.84 17.78 6.44
N PRO A 82 -1.87 17.43 7.74
CA PRO A 82 -2.22 16.07 8.20
C PRO A 82 -3.70 15.71 8.09
N SER A 83 -4.53 16.59 7.52
CA SER A 83 -5.94 16.36 7.20
C SER A 83 -6.20 16.08 5.72
N ASP A 84 -5.17 16.13 4.85
CA ASP A 84 -5.33 15.90 3.41
C ASP A 84 -4.74 14.54 3.04
N LEU A 85 -5.60 13.59 2.75
CA LEU A 85 -5.22 12.24 2.35
C LEU A 85 -4.51 12.29 0.99
N CYS A 86 -3.21 12.00 0.99
CA CYS A 86 -2.39 11.97 -0.23
C CYS A 86 -2.51 10.64 -0.99
N GLY A 87 -2.81 9.56 -0.29
CA GLY A 87 -2.87 8.23 -0.85
C GLY A 87 -3.00 7.14 0.21
N LEU A 88 -2.81 5.91 -0.21
CA LEU A 88 -2.96 4.71 0.61
C LEU A 88 -1.65 3.91 0.64
N ALA A 89 -1.29 3.44 1.83
CA ALA A 89 -0.27 2.45 2.07
C ALA A 89 -0.95 1.16 2.56
N GLU A 90 -0.61 0.04 1.97
CA GLU A 90 -1.25 -1.24 2.24
C GLU A 90 -0.23 -2.31 2.56
N PHE A 91 -0.50 -3.10 3.61
CA PHE A 91 0.17 -4.36 3.92
C PHE A 91 -0.83 -5.48 3.61
N TYR A 92 -0.41 -6.42 2.75
CA TYR A 92 -1.28 -7.51 2.28
C TYR A 92 -0.48 -8.81 2.08
N ASP A 93 -1.15 -9.90 1.81
CA ASP A 93 -0.54 -11.24 1.66
C ASP A 93 0.39 -11.60 2.85
N TYR A 94 -0.08 -11.28 4.08
CA TYR A 94 0.66 -11.59 5.30
C TYR A 94 0.73 -13.10 5.54
N ARG A 95 1.96 -13.59 5.72
CA ARG A 95 2.26 -15.00 5.98
C ARG A 95 3.06 -15.14 7.24
N ASP A 96 2.37 -15.26 8.37
CA ASP A 96 2.95 -15.33 9.72
C ASP A 96 4.05 -16.39 9.83
N HIS A 97 3.81 -17.60 9.30
CA HIS A 97 4.77 -18.71 9.34
C HIS A 97 6.03 -18.52 8.48
N LEU A 98 6.03 -17.56 7.59
CA LEU A 98 7.17 -17.17 6.74
C LEU A 98 7.79 -15.84 7.16
N HIS A 99 7.25 -15.17 8.17
CA HIS A 99 7.64 -13.81 8.56
C HIS A 99 7.65 -12.85 7.36
N MET A 100 6.62 -12.95 6.50
CA MET A 100 6.57 -12.27 5.21
C MET A 100 5.28 -11.47 5.04
N VAL A 101 5.42 -10.32 4.37
CA VAL A 101 4.28 -9.49 3.97
C VAL A 101 4.57 -8.78 2.65
N SER A 102 3.53 -8.50 1.90
CA SER A 102 3.61 -7.63 0.71
C SER A 102 3.22 -6.21 1.04
N ILE A 103 3.84 -5.25 0.37
CA ILE A 103 3.48 -3.83 0.49
C ILE A 103 3.00 -3.25 -0.83
N GLY A 104 2.09 -2.27 -0.75
CA GLY A 104 1.58 -1.48 -1.87
C GLY A 104 1.41 -0.01 -1.48
N VAL A 105 1.61 0.88 -2.44
CA VAL A 105 1.43 2.33 -2.27
C VAL A 105 0.70 2.90 -3.48
N ARG A 106 -0.39 3.62 -3.23
CA ARG A 106 -1.16 4.36 -4.25
C ARG A 106 -1.27 5.81 -3.85
N LEU A 107 -1.07 6.71 -4.78
CA LEU A 107 -1.15 8.16 -4.53
C LEU A 107 -2.21 8.82 -5.43
N ARG A 108 -2.90 9.82 -4.91
CA ARG A 108 -3.68 10.76 -5.70
C ARG A 108 -2.75 11.47 -6.70
N GLU A 109 -3.24 11.73 -7.91
CA GLU A 109 -2.44 12.22 -9.05
C GLU A 109 -1.63 13.49 -8.73
N GLN A 110 -2.21 14.41 -7.95
CA GLN A 110 -1.56 15.65 -7.56
C GLN A 110 -0.29 15.48 -6.71
N TYR A 111 -0.10 14.29 -6.13
CA TYR A 111 1.07 13.95 -5.32
C TYR A 111 2.09 13.05 -6.05
N TRP A 112 1.85 12.77 -7.33
CA TRP A 112 2.80 12.01 -8.12
C TRP A 112 4.10 12.77 -8.35
N ARG A 113 5.19 12.03 -8.54
CA ARG A 113 6.55 12.57 -8.81
C ARG A 113 7.10 13.50 -7.72
N SER A 114 6.53 13.46 -6.52
CA SER A 114 6.95 14.26 -5.35
C SER A 114 7.94 13.55 -4.43
N GLY A 115 8.16 12.25 -4.65
CA GLY A 115 8.94 11.37 -3.77
C GLY A 115 8.16 10.79 -2.59
N ILE A 116 6.88 11.18 -2.41
CA ILE A 116 6.02 10.70 -1.31
C ILE A 116 5.89 9.18 -1.33
N GLY A 117 5.67 8.56 -2.50
CA GLY A 117 5.55 7.10 -2.59
C GLY A 117 6.83 6.37 -2.19
N THR A 118 8.00 6.91 -2.52
CA THR A 118 9.29 6.35 -2.12
C THR A 118 9.49 6.46 -0.61
N GLU A 119 9.14 7.59 -0.01
CA GLU A 119 9.22 7.80 1.44
C GLU A 119 8.23 6.91 2.19
N ALA A 120 7.01 6.74 1.68
CA ALA A 120 6.01 5.85 2.26
C ALA A 120 6.49 4.39 2.27
N ALA A 121 7.01 3.89 1.14
CA ALA A 121 7.54 2.53 1.06
C ALA A 121 8.74 2.32 2.01
N LYS A 122 9.60 3.36 2.19
CA LYS A 122 10.70 3.32 3.16
C LYS A 122 10.18 3.21 4.59
N LEU A 123 9.23 4.06 4.98
CA LEU A 123 8.65 4.04 6.33
C LEU A 123 7.98 2.70 6.65
N MET A 124 7.29 2.12 5.66
CA MET A 124 6.68 0.80 5.80
C MET A 124 7.75 -0.27 6.04
N ALA A 125 8.83 -0.25 5.26
CA ALA A 125 9.92 -1.23 5.38
C ALA A 125 10.68 -1.08 6.71
N ASP A 126 11.02 0.15 7.10
CA ASP A 126 11.69 0.43 8.38
C ASP A 126 10.84 -0.09 9.55
N TYR A 127 9.55 0.22 9.59
CA TYR A 127 8.61 -0.28 10.59
C TYR A 127 8.57 -1.80 10.67
N LEU A 128 8.46 -2.46 9.52
CA LEU A 128 8.37 -3.92 9.45
C LEU A 128 9.62 -4.58 10.02
N PHE A 129 10.81 -4.12 9.65
CA PHE A 129 12.07 -4.72 10.11
C PHE A 129 12.47 -4.33 11.53
N GLU A 130 12.16 -3.10 11.96
CA GLU A 130 12.62 -2.60 13.25
C GLU A 130 11.67 -2.92 14.40
N GLU A 131 10.36 -2.97 14.12
CA GLU A 131 9.35 -3.09 15.16
C GLU A 131 8.59 -4.42 15.15
N THR A 132 8.53 -5.11 14.01
CA THR A 132 7.79 -6.37 13.86
C THR A 132 8.71 -7.58 13.67
N ASP A 133 8.14 -8.77 13.62
CA ASP A 133 8.86 -10.01 13.34
C ASP A 133 8.96 -10.35 11.83
N ILE A 134 8.67 -9.40 10.96
CA ILE A 134 8.80 -9.58 9.51
C ILE A 134 10.28 -9.61 9.11
N GLU A 135 10.64 -10.61 8.31
CA GLU A 135 11.99 -10.82 7.79
C GLU A 135 12.06 -10.68 6.26
N ILE A 136 10.92 -10.77 5.58
CA ILE A 136 10.83 -10.67 4.12
C ILE A 136 9.71 -9.73 3.73
N ILE A 137 10.03 -8.70 2.96
CA ILE A 137 9.05 -7.81 2.37
C ILE A 137 8.98 -8.07 0.87
N THR A 138 7.78 -8.20 0.33
CA THR A 138 7.59 -8.36 -1.11
C THR A 138 6.75 -7.23 -1.68
N ALA A 139 6.86 -7.03 -2.99
CA ALA A 139 5.98 -6.17 -3.77
C ALA A 139 5.86 -6.70 -5.19
N SER A 140 4.77 -6.36 -5.87
CA SER A 140 4.59 -6.65 -7.28
C SER A 140 4.38 -5.35 -8.05
N THR A 141 4.95 -5.27 -9.25
CA THR A 141 4.68 -4.16 -10.19
C THR A 141 4.39 -4.71 -11.57
N MET A 142 3.41 -4.14 -12.26
CA MET A 142 3.32 -4.39 -13.70
C MET A 142 4.61 -3.99 -14.40
N SER A 143 5.04 -4.74 -15.39
CA SER A 143 6.32 -4.55 -16.09
C SER A 143 6.48 -3.16 -16.69
N ASP A 144 5.37 -2.51 -17.04
CA ASP A 144 5.31 -1.15 -17.58
C ASP A 144 5.31 -0.04 -16.52
N ASN A 145 5.09 -0.37 -15.24
CA ASN A 145 5.05 0.61 -14.15
C ASN A 145 6.47 1.01 -13.70
N LYS A 146 7.16 1.76 -14.54
CA LYS A 146 8.54 2.20 -14.28
C LYS A 146 8.67 3.11 -13.05
N ALA A 147 7.61 3.82 -12.68
CA ALA A 147 7.62 4.71 -11.52
C ALA A 147 7.67 3.90 -10.21
N ALA A 148 6.83 2.88 -10.08
CA ALA A 148 6.85 1.98 -8.93
C ALA A 148 8.17 1.19 -8.85
N ALA A 149 8.65 0.66 -9.98
CA ALA A 149 9.93 -0.04 -10.04
C ALA A 149 11.08 0.82 -9.49
N ARG A 150 11.21 2.07 -9.96
CA ARG A 150 12.25 3.00 -9.45
C ARG A 150 12.10 3.33 -7.96
N SER A 151 10.88 3.41 -7.46
CA SER A 151 10.62 3.65 -6.04
C SER A 151 11.11 2.48 -5.20
N LEU A 152 10.83 1.26 -5.62
CA LEU A 152 11.29 0.04 -4.96
C LEU A 152 12.82 -0.09 -5.01
N GLU A 153 13.44 0.12 -6.18
CA GLU A 153 14.91 0.10 -6.33
C GLU A 153 15.61 1.10 -5.40
N LYS A 154 15.07 2.32 -5.27
CA LYS A 154 15.61 3.34 -4.34
C LYS A 154 15.55 2.92 -2.88
N ASN A 155 14.62 2.06 -2.53
CA ASN A 155 14.46 1.50 -1.20
C ASN A 155 15.19 0.17 -1.00
N GLY A 156 16.04 -0.23 -1.96
CA GLY A 156 16.86 -1.42 -1.85
C GLY A 156 16.17 -2.72 -2.25
N PHE A 157 14.93 -2.68 -2.74
CA PHE A 157 14.27 -3.86 -3.28
C PHE A 157 15.00 -4.38 -4.51
N ILE A 158 15.11 -5.69 -4.60
CA ILE A 158 15.71 -6.40 -5.73
C ILE A 158 14.66 -7.24 -6.46
N THR A 159 14.88 -7.45 -7.74
CA THR A 159 14.10 -8.36 -8.57
C THR A 159 15.03 -9.14 -9.49
N SER A 160 14.61 -10.33 -9.90
CA SER A 160 15.34 -11.12 -10.92
C SER A 160 15.20 -10.53 -12.33
N TYR A 161 14.35 -9.50 -12.50
CA TYR A 161 13.90 -8.98 -13.81
C TYR A 161 13.28 -10.03 -14.73
N THR A 162 12.94 -11.20 -14.19
CA THR A 162 12.19 -12.21 -14.92
C THR A 162 10.73 -11.81 -14.89
N VAL A 163 10.16 -11.58 -16.09
CA VAL A 163 8.75 -11.32 -16.25
C VAL A 163 7.97 -12.60 -15.99
N HIS A 164 6.96 -12.51 -15.16
CA HIS A 164 5.97 -13.57 -14.95
C HIS A 164 4.57 -13.00 -15.14
N LYS A 165 3.60 -13.87 -15.29
CA LYS A 165 2.20 -13.47 -15.42
C LYS A 165 1.50 -13.59 -14.09
N GLU A 166 0.89 -12.50 -13.65
CA GLU A 166 0.06 -12.44 -12.43
C GLU A 166 -1.40 -12.19 -12.81
N ASP A 167 -2.30 -12.81 -12.07
CA ASP A 167 -3.72 -12.53 -12.12
C ASP A 167 -4.01 -11.28 -11.27
N TRP A 168 -4.38 -10.19 -11.91
CA TRP A 168 -4.70 -8.92 -11.29
C TRP A 168 -6.18 -8.57 -11.45
N GLY A 169 -7.02 -9.58 -11.75
CA GLY A 169 -8.46 -9.44 -11.94
C GLY A 169 -8.86 -8.82 -13.28
N TYR A 170 -7.94 -8.75 -14.25
CA TYR A 170 -8.22 -8.39 -15.64
C TYR A 170 -8.58 -9.62 -16.48
N ASP A 171 -9.08 -9.41 -17.70
CA ASP A 171 -9.46 -10.51 -18.60
C ASP A 171 -8.31 -11.48 -18.90
N GLU A 172 -7.07 -10.94 -18.94
CA GLU A 172 -5.84 -11.71 -19.14
C GLU A 172 -4.82 -11.44 -18.05
N PRO A 173 -4.03 -12.47 -17.63
CA PRO A 173 -2.94 -12.27 -16.69
C PRO A 173 -1.93 -11.26 -17.21
N THR A 174 -1.50 -10.35 -16.33
CA THR A 174 -0.62 -9.22 -16.66
C THR A 174 0.84 -9.56 -16.39
N GLU A 175 1.72 -9.07 -17.25
CA GLU A 175 3.16 -9.17 -17.04
C GLU A 175 3.61 -8.33 -15.86
N ALA A 176 4.32 -8.94 -14.93
CA ALA A 176 4.74 -8.33 -13.68
C ALA A 176 6.15 -8.72 -13.27
N TYR A 177 6.77 -7.88 -12.45
CA TYR A 177 7.98 -8.17 -11.70
C TYR A 177 7.65 -8.38 -10.23
N ARG A 178 8.24 -9.41 -9.63
CA ARG A 178 8.24 -9.62 -8.19
C ARG A 178 9.49 -9.00 -7.57
N TRP A 179 9.30 -8.24 -6.49
CA TRP A 179 10.33 -7.56 -5.74
C TRP A 179 10.46 -8.12 -4.34
N PHE A 180 11.69 -8.08 -3.80
CA PHE A 180 12.03 -8.58 -2.47
C PHE A 180 12.96 -7.60 -1.76
N LEU A 181 12.76 -7.45 -0.46
CA LEU A 181 13.63 -6.74 0.46
C LEU A 181 13.83 -7.57 1.73
#